data_b62059026949a9921b5d8a93b51b6a0c
#
_entry.id   b62059026949a9921b5d8a93b51b6a0c
#
_cell.length_a   1.000
_cell.length_b   1.000
_cell.length_c   1.000
_cell.angle_alpha   90.00
_cell.angle_beta   90.00
_cell.angle_gamma   90.00
#
_symmetry.space_group_name_H-M   'P 1'
#
loop_
_entity.id
_entity.type
_entity.pdbx_description
1 polymer ?
#
loop_
_entity_poly.entity_id
_entity_poly.type
_entity_poly.pdbx_seq_one_letter_code
_entity_poly.pdbx_strand_id
1 'polypeptide(L)'
;VITQGLPASPGAACGQIVFHADDAQKWREDGHRVVMVRIETSPEDLAGMSAAEGILTARGGMTSHAAVVARGMGKCCVSGAGAINVNYKNKTVEIEGVVYKEGDYISLNGSTGQVYAGEIPTKAAELSGDFKALMDLCDKYTKLQVRTNADTPHDAQVARSFGAKGIGLTRTEHMFFEDQKIVAMREMILAGSVEGRKKALAKLLPYQKSCLLYTSPKPTRHSLIS
;
A
#
# COMPACT_ATOMS: atom_id res chain seq x y z
N VAL A 1 15.25 20.34 4.28
CA VAL A 1 13.82 20.47 4.60
C VAL A 1 13.30 21.73 3.93
N ILE A 2 12.27 21.59 3.12
CA ILE A 2 11.63 22.71 2.42
C ILE A 2 10.26 23.07 3.02
N THR A 3 9.63 22.15 3.72
CA THR A 3 8.40 22.40 4.49
C THR A 3 8.14 21.23 5.44
N GLN A 4 7.13 21.40 6.30
CA GLN A 4 6.67 20.38 7.24
C GLN A 4 5.14 20.36 7.30
N GLY A 5 4.60 19.16 7.35
CA GLY A 5 3.19 18.87 7.60
C GLY A 5 3.02 17.88 8.75
N LEU A 6 1.83 17.28 8.84
CA LEU A 6 1.52 16.26 9.83
C LEU A 6 2.08 14.91 9.37
N PRO A 7 2.67 14.12 10.29
CA PRO A 7 3.15 12.75 10.01
C PRO A 7 1.97 11.78 9.89
N ALA A 8 1.25 11.85 8.78
CA ALA A 8 -0.03 11.19 8.58
C ALA A 8 0.08 9.67 8.39
N SER A 9 1.13 9.21 7.71
CA SER A 9 1.45 7.79 7.59
C SER A 9 2.97 7.62 7.55
N PRO A 10 3.54 6.72 8.37
CA PRO A 10 4.99 6.58 8.51
C PRO A 10 5.62 6.03 7.23
N GLY A 11 6.95 6.18 7.15
CA GLY A 11 7.77 5.72 6.04
C GLY A 11 8.53 6.86 5.39
N ALA A 12 9.32 6.51 4.39
CA ALA A 12 10.04 7.45 3.54
C ALA A 12 9.63 7.22 2.09
N ALA A 13 9.44 8.30 1.35
CA ALA A 13 9.15 8.24 -0.08
C ALA A 13 10.01 9.27 -0.82
N CYS A 14 10.45 8.87 -2.00
CA CYS A 14 11.15 9.76 -2.91
C CYS A 14 10.65 9.51 -4.33
N GLY A 15 10.36 10.56 -5.06
CA GLY A 15 9.87 10.45 -6.43
C GLY A 15 9.62 11.80 -7.08
N GLN A 16 9.23 11.72 -8.33
CA GLN A 16 8.87 12.87 -9.14
C GLN A 16 7.46 13.36 -8.79
N ILE A 17 7.29 14.67 -8.72
CA ILE A 17 6.02 15.31 -8.43
C ILE A 17 5.02 15.01 -9.54
N VAL A 18 3.83 14.54 -9.16
CA VAL A 18 2.65 14.44 -10.04
C VAL A 18 1.44 15.02 -9.34
N PHE A 19 0.54 15.63 -10.11
CA PHE A 19 -0.61 16.34 -9.57
C PHE A 19 -1.95 15.63 -9.80
N HIS A 20 -2.02 14.68 -10.73
CA HIS A 20 -3.24 13.96 -11.06
C HIS A 20 -3.06 12.44 -10.89
N ALA A 21 -4.15 11.77 -10.54
CA ALA A 21 -4.15 10.34 -10.32
C ALA A 21 -3.77 9.55 -11.57
N ASP A 22 -4.27 9.97 -12.72
CA ASP A 22 -3.98 9.33 -14.02
C ASP A 22 -2.50 9.48 -14.40
N ASP A 23 -1.92 10.67 -14.17
CA ASP A 23 -0.48 10.90 -14.40
C ASP A 23 0.36 10.00 -13.48
N ALA A 24 -0.04 9.83 -12.21
CA ALA A 24 0.66 8.96 -11.26
C ALA A 24 0.69 7.50 -11.74
N GLN A 25 -0.44 6.98 -12.23
CA GLN A 25 -0.53 5.63 -12.77
C GLN A 25 0.34 5.46 -14.00
N LYS A 26 0.18 6.34 -14.98
CA LYS A 26 0.95 6.31 -16.22
C LYS A 26 2.45 6.35 -15.98
N TRP A 27 2.92 7.29 -15.16
CA TRP A 27 4.34 7.42 -14.86
C TRP A 27 4.88 6.20 -14.10
N ARG A 28 4.04 5.58 -13.25
CA ARG A 28 4.41 4.34 -12.57
C ARG A 28 4.56 3.18 -13.57
N GLU A 29 3.66 3.07 -14.55
CA GLU A 29 3.74 2.09 -15.64
C GLU A 29 4.99 2.30 -16.50
N ASP A 30 5.38 3.55 -16.73
CA ASP A 30 6.62 3.93 -17.43
C ASP A 30 7.89 3.69 -16.58
N GLY A 31 7.75 3.19 -15.34
CA GLY A 31 8.86 2.84 -14.46
C GLY A 31 9.37 3.98 -13.57
N HIS A 32 8.70 5.12 -13.55
CA HIS A 32 9.05 6.24 -12.69
C HIS A 32 8.56 6.05 -11.25
N ARG A 33 9.32 6.53 -10.28
CA ARG A 33 8.85 6.70 -8.91
C ARG A 33 8.19 8.07 -8.78
N VAL A 34 6.97 8.12 -8.28
CA VAL A 34 6.19 9.36 -8.21
C VAL A 34 5.73 9.66 -6.79
N VAL A 35 5.68 10.94 -6.46
CA VAL A 35 5.05 11.48 -5.25
C VAL A 35 3.86 12.31 -5.68
N MET A 36 2.68 11.93 -5.21
CA MET A 36 1.43 12.61 -5.55
C MET A 36 1.24 13.81 -4.65
N VAL A 37 1.14 15.00 -5.25
CA VAL A 37 0.97 16.28 -4.55
C VAL A 37 -0.42 16.86 -4.84
N ARG A 38 -1.22 17.02 -3.78
CA ARG A 38 -2.60 17.48 -3.89
C ARG A 38 -2.90 18.62 -2.91
N ILE A 39 -3.92 19.44 -3.17
CA ILE A 39 -4.48 20.30 -2.13
C ILE A 39 -5.11 19.40 -1.05
N GLU A 40 -5.96 18.47 -1.47
CA GLU A 40 -6.55 17.38 -0.69
C GLU A 40 -6.87 16.23 -1.62
N THR A 41 -7.00 15.01 -1.10
CA THR A 41 -7.36 13.84 -1.91
C THR A 41 -8.83 13.50 -1.76
N SER A 42 -9.39 12.90 -2.80
CA SER A 42 -10.76 12.39 -2.88
C SER A 42 -10.76 10.87 -3.18
N PRO A 43 -11.90 10.18 -3.09
CA PRO A 43 -12.00 8.77 -3.46
C PRO A 43 -11.59 8.48 -4.92
N GLU A 44 -11.70 9.43 -5.81
CA GLU A 44 -11.28 9.32 -7.21
C GLU A 44 -9.75 9.22 -7.36
N ASP A 45 -9.01 9.70 -6.36
CA ASP A 45 -7.54 9.67 -6.37
C ASP A 45 -6.94 8.32 -5.92
N LEU A 46 -7.77 7.35 -5.50
CA LEU A 46 -7.31 6.07 -4.93
C LEU A 46 -6.31 5.32 -5.81
N ALA A 47 -6.55 5.26 -7.10
CA ALA A 47 -5.66 4.56 -8.04
C ALA A 47 -4.29 5.26 -8.16
N GLY A 48 -4.29 6.60 -8.22
CA GLY A 48 -3.05 7.40 -8.21
C GLY A 48 -2.30 7.30 -6.89
N MET A 49 -3.01 7.31 -5.75
CA MET A 49 -2.41 7.11 -4.43
C MET A 49 -1.75 5.74 -4.31
N SER A 50 -2.37 4.71 -4.87
CA SER A 50 -1.80 3.36 -4.91
C SER A 50 -0.55 3.28 -5.77
N ALA A 51 -0.52 3.97 -6.91
CA ALA A 51 0.62 4.01 -7.83
C ALA A 51 1.80 4.81 -7.24
N ALA A 52 1.53 5.85 -6.44
CA ALA A 52 2.56 6.72 -5.88
C ALA A 52 3.40 6.02 -4.79
N GLU A 53 4.66 6.44 -4.63
CA GLU A 53 5.51 6.05 -3.50
C GLU A 53 5.09 6.77 -2.22
N GLY A 54 4.61 8.00 -2.33
CA GLY A 54 4.15 8.81 -1.21
C GLY A 54 3.14 9.88 -1.62
N ILE A 55 2.44 10.39 -0.61
CA ILE A 55 1.39 11.39 -0.77
C ILE A 55 1.72 12.63 0.06
N LEU A 56 1.60 13.80 -0.57
CA LEU A 56 1.76 15.11 0.08
C LEU A 56 0.49 15.92 -0.14
N THR A 57 -0.11 16.44 0.93
CA THR A 57 -1.28 17.32 0.79
C THR A 57 -1.11 18.65 1.51
N ALA A 58 -1.61 19.73 0.88
CA ALA A 58 -1.64 21.05 1.46
C ALA A 58 -2.60 21.13 2.66
N ARG A 59 -3.73 20.45 2.55
CA ARG A 59 -4.79 20.42 3.56
C ARG A 59 -5.02 19.01 4.06
N GLY A 60 -5.67 18.91 5.22
CA GLY A 60 -6.05 17.66 5.83
C GLY A 60 -5.34 17.40 7.15
N GLY A 61 -6.02 16.70 8.03
CA GLY A 61 -5.53 16.25 9.34
C GLY A 61 -5.20 14.77 9.36
N MET A 62 -4.93 14.25 10.55
CA MET A 62 -4.64 12.82 10.77
C MET A 62 -5.80 11.88 10.43
N THR A 63 -7.01 12.40 10.31
CA THR A 63 -8.25 11.70 9.92
C THR A 63 -8.73 12.04 8.52
N SER A 64 -7.96 12.82 7.75
CA SER A 64 -8.30 13.14 6.36
C SER A 64 -8.30 11.90 5.48
N HIS A 65 -8.97 11.98 4.33
CA HIS A 65 -8.99 10.90 3.34
C HIS A 65 -7.56 10.46 2.97
N ALA A 66 -6.66 11.40 2.68
CA ALA A 66 -5.25 11.10 2.39
C ALA A 66 -4.59 10.28 3.51
N ALA A 67 -4.75 10.70 4.76
CA ALA A 67 -4.12 10.07 5.91
C ALA A 67 -4.65 8.65 6.16
N VAL A 68 -5.96 8.46 6.09
CA VAL A 68 -6.61 7.16 6.36
C VAL A 68 -6.27 6.16 5.26
N VAL A 69 -6.40 6.57 4.00
CA VAL A 69 -6.13 5.72 2.84
C VAL A 69 -4.65 5.36 2.74
N ALA A 70 -3.74 6.34 2.91
CA ALA A 70 -2.31 6.08 2.87
C ALA A 70 -1.86 5.07 3.94
N ARG A 71 -2.40 5.17 5.17
CA ARG A 71 -2.15 4.18 6.22
C ARG A 71 -2.66 2.80 5.86
N GLY A 72 -3.88 2.73 5.30
CA GLY A 72 -4.45 1.46 4.84
C GLY A 72 -3.63 0.81 3.73
N MET A 73 -3.00 1.60 2.88
CA MET A 73 -2.12 1.14 1.79
C MET A 73 -0.66 0.93 2.23
N GLY A 74 -0.28 1.31 3.46
CA GLY A 74 1.12 1.30 3.90
C GLY A 74 2.02 2.30 3.16
N LYS A 75 1.45 3.38 2.62
CA LYS A 75 2.16 4.42 1.86
C LYS A 75 2.57 5.57 2.76
N CYS A 76 3.76 6.11 2.55
CA CYS A 76 4.22 7.33 3.21
C CYS A 76 3.27 8.49 2.92
N CYS A 77 2.87 9.24 3.96
CA CYS A 77 2.00 10.40 3.78
C CYS A 77 2.37 11.54 4.72
N VAL A 78 2.51 12.71 4.13
CA VAL A 78 2.59 13.99 4.85
C VAL A 78 1.34 14.78 4.49
N SER A 79 0.53 15.14 5.49
CA SER A 79 -0.75 15.80 5.30
C SER A 79 -0.75 17.18 5.95
N GLY A 80 -1.56 18.11 5.40
CA GLY A 80 -1.71 19.42 6.01
C GLY A 80 -0.45 20.28 5.99
N ALA A 81 0.39 20.16 4.97
CA ALA A 81 1.54 21.05 4.75
C ALA A 81 1.06 22.39 4.19
N GLY A 82 0.51 23.24 5.07
CA GLY A 82 -0.17 24.49 4.69
C GLY A 82 0.69 25.53 3.98
N ALA A 83 2.01 25.37 3.99
CA ALA A 83 2.94 26.24 3.27
C ALA A 83 3.04 25.91 1.77
N ILE A 84 2.43 24.81 1.30
CA ILE A 84 2.43 24.47 -0.12
C ILE A 84 1.22 25.06 -0.84
N ASN A 85 1.47 25.64 -2.01
CA ASN A 85 0.44 26.20 -2.89
C ASN A 85 0.44 25.47 -4.22
N VAL A 86 -0.57 24.62 -4.45
CA VAL A 86 -0.67 23.74 -5.64
C VAL A 86 -1.45 24.45 -6.74
N ASN A 87 -0.86 24.54 -7.92
CA ASN A 87 -1.48 25.05 -9.13
C ASN A 87 -1.61 23.95 -10.19
N TYR A 88 -2.79 23.33 -10.25
CA TYR A 88 -3.07 22.25 -11.19
C TYR A 88 -2.99 22.65 -12.66
N LYS A 89 -3.39 23.90 -12.99
CA LYS A 89 -3.39 24.39 -14.37
C LYS A 89 -1.98 24.49 -14.95
N ASN A 90 -1.05 24.95 -14.14
CA ASN A 90 0.35 25.13 -14.54
C ASN A 90 1.20 23.89 -14.17
N LYS A 91 0.62 22.90 -13.51
CA LYS A 91 1.31 21.73 -12.97
C LYS A 91 2.55 22.12 -12.16
N THR A 92 2.33 22.98 -11.15
CA THR A 92 3.37 23.49 -10.26
C THR A 92 2.92 23.47 -8.81
N VAL A 93 3.88 23.38 -7.92
CA VAL A 93 3.68 23.61 -6.48
C VAL A 93 4.71 24.62 -5.99
N GLU A 94 4.24 25.67 -5.33
CA GLU A 94 5.08 26.64 -4.65
C GLU A 94 5.23 26.23 -3.19
N ILE A 95 6.46 26.18 -2.71
CA ILE A 95 6.82 25.82 -1.34
C ILE A 95 7.76 26.90 -0.82
N GLU A 96 7.32 27.72 0.13
CA GLU A 96 8.10 28.81 0.73
C GLU A 96 8.78 29.73 -0.31
N GLY A 97 8.04 30.08 -1.37
CA GLY A 97 8.51 30.97 -2.44
C GLY A 97 9.33 30.30 -3.54
N VAL A 98 9.60 29.02 -3.42
CA VAL A 98 10.28 28.23 -4.48
C VAL A 98 9.25 27.41 -5.26
N VAL A 99 9.30 27.52 -6.60
CA VAL A 99 8.35 26.84 -7.48
C VAL A 99 8.98 25.52 -7.99
N TYR A 100 8.29 24.41 -7.72
CA TYR A 100 8.59 23.09 -8.25
C TYR A 100 7.57 22.73 -9.33
N LYS A 101 8.03 22.06 -10.38
CA LYS A 101 7.21 21.63 -11.51
C LYS A 101 6.91 20.14 -11.44
N GLU A 102 5.93 19.70 -12.19
CA GLU A 102 5.73 18.27 -12.43
C GLU A 102 7.01 17.64 -12.98
N GLY A 103 7.40 16.52 -12.39
CA GLY A 103 8.65 15.82 -12.72
C GLY A 103 9.85 16.19 -11.84
N ASP A 104 9.82 17.30 -11.10
CA ASP A 104 10.87 17.60 -10.12
C ASP A 104 10.84 16.58 -8.97
N TYR A 105 12.02 16.25 -8.44
CA TYR A 105 12.11 15.29 -7.34
C TYR A 105 11.86 15.94 -5.99
N ILE A 106 11.04 15.27 -5.18
CA ILE A 106 10.91 15.56 -3.75
C ILE A 106 10.99 14.29 -2.92
N SER A 107 11.35 14.44 -1.66
CA SER A 107 11.40 13.34 -0.71
C SER A 107 10.58 13.65 0.52
N LEU A 108 9.85 12.66 1.03
CA LEU A 108 8.95 12.76 2.18
C LEU A 108 9.45 11.87 3.32
N ASN A 109 9.38 12.40 4.53
CA ASN A 109 9.52 11.61 5.76
C ASN A 109 8.16 11.60 6.48
N GLY A 110 7.40 10.54 6.28
CA GLY A 110 6.06 10.38 6.87
C GLY A 110 6.08 10.15 8.38
N SER A 111 7.23 9.82 8.97
CA SER A 111 7.37 9.65 10.42
C SER A 111 7.55 10.98 11.16
N THR A 112 8.15 11.98 10.50
CA THR A 112 8.40 13.32 11.07
C THR A 112 7.55 14.43 10.43
N GLY A 113 6.90 14.15 9.30
CA GLY A 113 6.15 15.11 8.52
C GLY A 113 7.01 16.07 7.69
N GLN A 114 8.30 15.80 7.55
CA GLN A 114 9.23 16.67 6.82
C GLN A 114 9.21 16.38 5.33
N VAL A 115 9.31 17.46 4.54
CA VAL A 115 9.44 17.42 3.08
C VAL A 115 10.80 18.01 2.69
N TYR A 116 11.47 17.36 1.76
CA TYR A 116 12.81 17.73 1.32
C TYR A 116 12.82 17.96 -0.19
N ALA A 117 13.63 18.91 -0.64
CA ALA A 117 13.91 19.09 -2.06
C ALA A 117 14.81 17.98 -2.60
N GLY A 118 14.54 17.55 -3.82
CA GLY A 118 15.39 16.62 -4.54
C GLY A 118 15.24 15.17 -4.10
N GLU A 119 16.12 14.34 -4.65
CA GLU A 119 16.16 12.90 -4.40
C GLU A 119 17.05 12.59 -3.20
N ILE A 120 16.43 12.09 -2.13
CA ILE A 120 17.14 11.58 -0.97
C ILE A 120 17.07 10.04 -0.99
N PRO A 121 18.22 9.35 -0.89
CA PRO A 121 18.25 7.90 -0.83
C PRO A 121 17.41 7.38 0.34
N THR A 122 16.47 6.50 0.05
CA THR A 122 15.64 5.82 1.04
C THR A 122 16.10 4.38 1.21
N LYS A 123 16.03 3.85 2.45
CA LYS A 123 16.23 2.43 2.71
C LYS A 123 14.90 1.76 2.95
N ALA A 124 14.74 0.55 2.43
CA ALA A 124 13.60 -0.29 2.80
C ALA A 124 13.60 -0.55 4.31
N ALA A 125 12.41 -0.69 4.89
CA ALA A 125 12.30 -1.09 6.29
C ALA A 125 12.82 -2.51 6.45
N GLU A 126 13.91 -2.66 7.21
CA GLU A 126 14.54 -3.94 7.49
C GLU A 126 14.58 -4.18 9.00
N LEU A 127 14.39 -5.43 9.39
CA LEU A 127 14.65 -5.88 10.76
C LEU A 127 16.18 -5.95 10.96
N SER A 128 16.80 -4.83 11.36
CA SER A 128 18.25 -4.73 11.49
C SER A 128 18.66 -4.13 12.84
N GLY A 129 19.93 -4.31 13.19
CA GLY A 129 20.53 -3.73 14.39
C GLY A 129 19.84 -4.12 15.69
N ASP A 130 19.69 -3.17 16.59
CA ASP A 130 19.12 -3.37 17.95
C ASP A 130 17.67 -3.86 17.90
N PHE A 131 16.90 -3.45 16.89
CA PHE A 131 15.53 -3.90 16.73
C PHE A 131 15.47 -5.41 16.42
N LYS A 132 16.38 -5.91 15.57
CA LYS A 132 16.49 -7.34 15.32
C LYS A 132 16.91 -8.10 16.57
N ALA A 133 17.89 -7.60 17.32
CA ALA A 133 18.33 -8.20 18.54
C ALA A 133 17.20 -8.28 19.59
N LEU A 134 16.38 -7.24 19.69
CA LEU A 134 15.19 -7.24 20.53
C LEU A 134 14.17 -8.28 20.08
N MET A 135 13.89 -8.38 18.78
CA MET A 135 12.96 -9.37 18.23
C MET A 135 13.44 -10.82 18.45
N ASP A 136 14.76 -11.05 18.27
CA ASP A 136 15.38 -12.35 18.53
C ASP A 136 15.30 -12.72 20.03
N LEU A 137 15.40 -11.73 20.92
CA LEU A 137 15.21 -11.92 22.36
C LEU A 137 13.73 -12.23 22.68
N CYS A 138 12.79 -11.49 22.09
CA CYS A 138 11.36 -11.74 22.24
C CYS A 138 10.99 -13.18 21.81
N ASP A 139 11.52 -13.65 20.68
CA ASP A 139 11.25 -15.00 20.16
C ASP A 139 11.67 -16.12 21.13
N LYS A 140 12.67 -15.87 22.01
CA LYS A 140 13.09 -16.85 23.05
C LYS A 140 12.09 -17.00 24.19
N TYR A 141 11.35 -15.95 24.52
CA TYR A 141 10.43 -15.93 25.65
C TYR A 141 8.96 -16.00 25.26
N THR A 142 8.66 -15.76 23.97
CA THR A 142 7.30 -15.75 23.43
C THR A 142 6.73 -17.17 23.38
N LYS A 143 5.59 -17.38 24.04
CA LYS A 143 4.82 -18.63 23.99
C LYS A 143 3.77 -18.61 22.90
N LEU A 144 3.22 -17.44 22.58
CA LEU A 144 2.22 -17.24 21.52
C LEU A 144 2.91 -16.85 20.22
N GLN A 145 2.46 -17.42 19.12
CA GLN A 145 2.98 -17.09 17.79
C GLN A 145 2.20 -15.94 17.17
N VAL A 146 2.90 -14.98 16.58
CA VAL A 146 2.28 -13.89 15.83
C VAL A 146 1.75 -14.42 14.51
N ARG A 147 0.46 -14.20 14.25
CA ARG A 147 -0.21 -14.48 12.99
C ARG A 147 -0.70 -13.19 12.37
N THR A 148 -0.61 -13.10 11.05
CA THR A 148 -0.99 -11.91 10.29
C THR A 148 -2.21 -12.17 9.41
N ASN A 149 -2.85 -11.10 8.96
CA ASN A 149 -3.79 -11.17 7.85
C ASN A 149 -3.00 -11.09 6.55
N ALA A 150 -3.29 -11.97 5.60
CA ALA A 150 -2.67 -11.96 4.28
C ALA A 150 -3.65 -12.55 3.27
N ASP A 151 -3.97 -11.78 2.23
CA ASP A 151 -4.94 -12.15 1.20
C ASP A 151 -4.24 -12.54 -0.11
N THR A 152 -2.97 -12.14 -0.29
CA THR A 152 -2.17 -12.41 -1.48
C THR A 152 -0.86 -13.12 -1.14
N PRO A 153 -0.22 -13.79 -2.12
CA PRO A 153 1.13 -14.35 -1.97
C PRO A 153 2.17 -13.30 -1.53
N HIS A 154 2.06 -12.08 -2.05
CA HIS A 154 2.93 -10.97 -1.69
C HIS A 154 2.79 -10.60 -0.22
N ASP A 155 1.57 -10.45 0.28
CA ASP A 155 1.31 -10.15 1.69
C ASP A 155 1.92 -11.22 2.60
N ALA A 156 1.77 -12.50 2.23
CA ALA A 156 2.33 -13.61 2.98
C ALA A 156 3.87 -13.56 3.02
N GLN A 157 4.52 -13.21 1.92
CA GLN A 157 5.98 -13.03 1.86
C GLN A 157 6.45 -11.87 2.73
N VAL A 158 5.79 -10.72 2.63
CA VAL A 158 6.08 -9.54 3.45
C VAL A 158 5.89 -9.85 4.94
N ALA A 159 4.76 -10.46 5.30
CA ALA A 159 4.49 -10.86 6.67
C ALA A 159 5.57 -11.80 7.24
N ARG A 160 6.02 -12.76 6.43
CA ARG A 160 7.08 -13.68 6.82
C ARG A 160 8.42 -12.96 7.02
N SER A 161 8.76 -12.00 6.16
CA SER A 161 9.99 -11.20 6.31
C SER A 161 9.99 -10.37 7.60
N PHE A 162 8.82 -9.98 8.10
CA PHE A 162 8.64 -9.33 9.39
C PHE A 162 8.47 -10.28 10.58
N GLY A 163 8.67 -11.58 10.39
CA GLY A 163 8.71 -12.56 11.47
C GLY A 163 7.38 -13.21 11.83
N ALA A 164 6.31 -13.00 11.07
CA ALA A 164 5.06 -13.70 11.29
C ALA A 164 5.24 -15.22 11.11
N LYS A 165 4.68 -16.01 12.04
CA LYS A 165 4.80 -17.46 12.06
C LYS A 165 3.63 -18.17 11.36
N GLY A 166 2.62 -17.43 10.92
CA GLY A 166 1.48 -17.98 10.20
C GLY A 166 0.46 -16.92 9.78
N ILE A 167 -0.58 -17.37 9.08
CA ILE A 167 -1.71 -16.54 8.67
C ILE A 167 -2.84 -16.74 9.69
N GLY A 168 -3.41 -15.63 10.17
CA GLY A 168 -4.56 -15.61 11.07
C GLY A 168 -5.88 -15.52 10.30
N LEU A 169 -5.95 -14.62 9.33
CA LEU A 169 -7.13 -14.41 8.50
C LEU A 169 -6.72 -14.22 7.04
N THR A 170 -7.43 -14.90 6.16
CA THR A 170 -7.42 -14.63 4.71
C THR A 170 -8.85 -14.34 4.27
N ARG A 171 -9.05 -13.17 3.67
CA ARG A 171 -10.35 -12.80 3.10
C ARG A 171 -10.44 -13.32 1.68
N THR A 172 -11.00 -14.50 1.53
CA THR A 172 -11.11 -15.18 0.22
C THR A 172 -11.96 -14.40 -0.79
N GLU A 173 -12.86 -13.54 -0.32
CA GLU A 173 -13.64 -12.63 -1.16
C GLU A 173 -12.75 -11.63 -1.92
N HIS A 174 -11.63 -11.20 -1.36
CA HIS A 174 -10.70 -10.29 -2.03
C HIS A 174 -10.01 -10.93 -3.24
N MET A 175 -9.92 -12.27 -3.26
CA MET A 175 -9.32 -13.01 -4.37
C MET A 175 -10.15 -12.94 -5.68
N PHE A 176 -11.40 -12.44 -5.60
CA PHE A 176 -12.33 -12.41 -6.73
C PHE A 176 -12.48 -11.03 -7.37
N PHE A 177 -11.80 -9.99 -6.86
CA PHE A 177 -11.93 -8.62 -7.38
C PHE A 177 -11.13 -8.36 -8.68
N GLU A 178 -10.31 -9.29 -9.14
CA GLU A 178 -9.62 -9.17 -10.44
C GLU A 178 -10.59 -9.44 -11.61
N ASP A 179 -10.43 -8.72 -12.72
CA ASP A 179 -11.40 -8.57 -13.82
C ASP A 179 -12.06 -9.86 -14.31
N GLN A 180 -11.32 -10.92 -14.54
CA GLN A 180 -11.89 -12.19 -15.03
C GLN A 180 -12.56 -13.03 -13.93
N LYS A 181 -12.08 -12.88 -12.70
CA LYS A 181 -12.60 -13.66 -11.56
C LYS A 181 -13.93 -13.12 -11.09
N ILE A 182 -14.12 -11.80 -11.14
CA ILE A 182 -15.38 -11.17 -10.73
C ILE A 182 -16.54 -11.57 -11.64
N VAL A 183 -16.30 -11.80 -12.93
CA VAL A 183 -17.32 -12.28 -13.88
C VAL A 183 -17.82 -13.66 -13.48
N ALA A 184 -16.91 -14.61 -13.22
CA ALA A 184 -17.27 -15.96 -12.79
C ALA A 184 -17.98 -15.96 -11.42
N MET A 185 -17.61 -15.04 -10.51
CA MET A 185 -18.30 -14.88 -9.22
C MET A 185 -19.73 -14.37 -9.41
N ARG A 186 -19.94 -13.38 -10.29
CA ARG A 186 -21.28 -12.88 -10.65
C ARG A 186 -22.12 -13.98 -11.31
N GLU A 187 -21.56 -14.77 -12.22
CA GLU A 187 -22.24 -15.93 -12.80
C GLU A 187 -22.71 -16.91 -11.72
N MET A 188 -21.87 -17.18 -10.73
CA MET A 188 -22.21 -18.09 -9.61
C MET A 188 -23.35 -17.54 -8.75
N ILE A 189 -23.30 -16.24 -8.43
CA ILE A 189 -24.34 -15.58 -7.59
C ILE A 189 -25.68 -15.52 -8.32
N LEU A 190 -25.66 -15.20 -9.62
CA LEU A 190 -26.86 -15.01 -10.44
C LEU A 190 -27.43 -16.34 -11.00
N ALA A 191 -26.73 -17.45 -10.83
CA ALA A 191 -27.20 -18.75 -11.32
C ALA A 191 -28.49 -19.20 -10.64
N GLY A 192 -29.55 -19.38 -11.42
CA GLY A 192 -30.88 -19.85 -10.95
C GLY A 192 -30.96 -21.36 -10.71
N SER A 193 -29.91 -22.15 -11.08
CA SER A 193 -29.88 -23.59 -10.93
C SER A 193 -28.60 -24.10 -10.28
N VAL A 194 -28.66 -25.31 -9.71
CA VAL A 194 -27.50 -25.98 -9.12
C VAL A 194 -26.44 -26.28 -10.17
N GLU A 195 -26.84 -26.70 -11.36
CA GLU A 195 -25.92 -26.96 -12.48
C GLU A 195 -25.21 -25.70 -12.93
N GLY A 196 -25.93 -24.57 -13.02
CA GLY A 196 -25.34 -23.26 -13.34
C GLY A 196 -24.29 -22.85 -12.32
N ARG A 197 -24.58 -23.00 -11.03
CA ARG A 197 -23.62 -22.70 -9.94
C ARG A 197 -22.40 -23.61 -10.00
N LYS A 198 -22.58 -24.92 -10.23
CA LYS A 198 -21.44 -25.87 -10.38
C LYS A 198 -20.52 -25.47 -11.54
N LYS A 199 -21.07 -25.04 -12.68
CA LYS A 199 -20.28 -24.56 -13.83
C LYS A 199 -19.47 -23.30 -13.48
N ALA A 200 -20.06 -22.34 -12.81
CA ALA A 200 -19.36 -21.14 -12.37
C ALA A 200 -18.29 -21.43 -11.32
N LEU A 201 -18.58 -22.29 -10.34
CA LEU A 201 -17.63 -22.76 -9.34
C LEU A 201 -16.45 -23.49 -9.95
N ALA A 202 -16.66 -24.29 -10.99
CA ALA A 202 -15.55 -24.95 -11.71
C ALA A 202 -14.57 -23.96 -12.36
N LYS A 203 -15.05 -22.76 -12.76
CA LYS A 203 -14.18 -21.67 -13.23
C LYS A 203 -13.41 -21.01 -12.09
N LEU A 204 -14.02 -20.83 -10.91
CA LEU A 204 -13.43 -20.15 -9.76
C LEU A 204 -12.41 -21.02 -9.01
N LEU A 205 -12.66 -22.31 -8.90
CA LEU A 205 -11.86 -23.25 -8.10
C LEU A 205 -10.35 -23.24 -8.42
N PRO A 206 -9.90 -23.23 -9.68
CA PRO A 206 -8.48 -23.19 -10.01
C PRO A 206 -7.80 -21.91 -9.49
N TYR A 207 -8.46 -20.77 -9.59
CA TYR A 207 -7.94 -19.48 -9.12
C TYR A 207 -7.80 -19.45 -7.60
N GLN A 208 -8.86 -19.86 -6.90
CA GLN A 208 -8.85 -19.89 -5.44
C GLN A 208 -7.82 -20.89 -4.89
N LYS A 209 -7.73 -22.08 -5.51
CA LYS A 209 -6.73 -23.08 -5.17
C LYS A 209 -5.31 -22.56 -5.36
N SER A 210 -5.01 -21.91 -6.49
CA SER A 210 -3.70 -21.31 -6.75
C SER A 210 -3.35 -20.27 -5.69
N CYS A 211 -4.25 -19.34 -5.41
CA CYS A 211 -4.03 -18.29 -4.44
C CYS A 211 -3.75 -18.85 -3.03
N LEU A 212 -4.57 -19.79 -2.56
CA LEU A 212 -4.41 -20.42 -1.26
C LEU A 212 -3.14 -21.28 -1.14
N LEU A 213 -2.72 -21.95 -2.22
CA LEU A 213 -1.49 -22.75 -2.21
C LEU A 213 -0.23 -21.87 -2.12
N TYR A 214 -0.28 -20.64 -2.62
CA TYR A 214 0.83 -19.70 -2.50
C TYR A 214 0.86 -18.98 -1.14
N THR A 215 -0.30 -18.75 -0.53
CA THR A 215 -0.40 -18.08 0.78
C THR A 215 -0.20 -19.03 1.95
N SER A 216 -0.54 -20.30 1.80
CA SER A 216 -0.32 -21.33 2.83
C SER A 216 0.86 -22.21 2.50
N PRO A 217 1.80 -22.44 3.42
CA PRO A 217 2.81 -23.48 3.22
C PRO A 217 2.08 -24.82 3.03
N LYS A 218 2.55 -25.65 2.09
CA LYS A 218 2.00 -27.00 1.91
C LYS A 218 1.95 -27.68 3.28
N PRO A 219 0.80 -28.22 3.71
CA PRO A 219 0.74 -28.97 4.95
C PRO A 219 1.69 -30.16 4.83
N THR A 220 2.81 -30.11 5.51
CA THR A 220 3.61 -31.29 5.75
C THR A 220 2.78 -32.22 6.62
N ARG A 221 2.77 -33.53 6.32
CA ARG A 221 1.96 -34.57 6.98
C ARG A 221 2.05 -34.58 8.52
N HIS A 222 2.93 -33.79 9.13
CA HIS A 222 3.15 -33.73 10.57
C HIS A 222 2.42 -32.60 11.31
N SER A 223 1.68 -31.71 10.63
CA SER A 223 0.96 -30.60 11.29
C SER A 223 -0.54 -30.83 11.46
N LEU A 224 -1.03 -32.03 11.19
CA LEU A 224 -2.46 -32.37 11.31
C LEU A 224 -2.83 -33.11 12.61
N ILE A 225 -1.90 -33.27 13.54
CA ILE A 225 -2.17 -33.92 14.83
C ILE A 225 -1.55 -33.09 15.95
N SER A 226 -2.28 -32.12 16.43
CA SER A 226 -2.30 -31.63 17.82
C SER A 226 -3.45 -30.62 17.99
#